data_b1e100ca0bedb12aee88e912b9fa08c0
#
_entry.id   b1e100ca0bedb12aee88e912b9fa08c0
#
_cell.length_a   1.000
_cell.length_b   1.000
_cell.length_c   1.000
_cell.angle_alpha   90.00
_cell.angle_beta   90.00
_cell.angle_gamma   90.00
#
_symmetry.space_group_name_H-M   'P 1'
#
loop_
_entity.id
_entity.type
_entity.pdbx_description
1 polymer ?
#
loop_
_entity_poly.entity_id
_entity_poly.type
_entity_poly.pdbx_seq_one_letter_code
_entity_poly.pdbx_strand_id
1 'polypeptide(L)'
;MKWDITKDNLIQEFYDTTIRGCEPIEGQTKNVQPWVIDKVQEGMRRAVTQGTLAKEFVFANIPAAGKTGTAEYCDKYAQAKNRCIPGNWPSHSWTVAYAPYEDPEIVVVAFVYNGGEGASVAGPIVRQLLNAYFELKTIDNVAQAP
;
A
#
# COMPACT_ATOMS: atom_id res chain seq x y z
N MET A 1 23.14 -16.97 -9.29
CA MET A 1 21.70 -17.25 -9.19
C MET A 1 20.98 -16.23 -10.06
N LYS A 2 20.49 -16.61 -11.25
CA LYS A 2 19.68 -15.71 -12.10
C LYS A 2 18.24 -15.78 -11.60
N TRP A 3 17.70 -14.67 -11.12
CA TRP A 3 16.28 -14.53 -10.82
C TRP A 3 15.56 -14.39 -12.15
N ASP A 4 14.81 -15.40 -12.53
CA ASP A 4 13.90 -15.33 -13.67
C ASP A 4 12.60 -14.72 -13.15
N ILE A 5 12.54 -13.39 -13.22
CA ILE A 5 11.37 -12.62 -12.76
C ILE A 5 10.39 -12.56 -13.93
N THR A 6 9.66 -13.64 -14.16
CA THR A 6 8.44 -13.55 -14.97
C THR A 6 7.31 -13.10 -14.07
N LYS A 7 6.40 -12.29 -14.62
CA LYS A 7 5.24 -11.74 -13.90
C LYS A 7 4.44 -12.84 -13.17
N ASP A 8 4.32 -14.00 -13.79
CA ASP A 8 3.56 -15.12 -13.26
C ASP A 8 4.28 -15.81 -12.09
N ASN A 9 5.60 -15.94 -12.16
CA ASN A 9 6.41 -16.53 -11.08
C ASN A 9 6.44 -15.63 -9.83
N LEU A 10 6.49 -14.31 -10.00
CA LEU A 10 6.52 -13.38 -8.88
C LEU A 10 5.19 -13.36 -8.13
N ILE A 11 4.08 -13.42 -8.85
CA ILE A 11 2.73 -13.50 -8.27
C ILE A 11 2.54 -14.83 -7.55
N GLN A 12 2.97 -15.94 -8.16
CA GLN A 12 2.85 -17.27 -7.56
C GLN A 12 3.72 -17.41 -6.32
N GLU A 13 4.97 -16.92 -6.35
CA GLU A 13 5.87 -16.98 -5.20
C GLU A 13 5.39 -16.08 -4.06
N PHE A 14 4.85 -14.91 -4.36
CA PHE A 14 4.22 -14.04 -3.38
C PHE A 14 2.98 -14.70 -2.76
N TYR A 15 2.15 -15.33 -3.56
CA TYR A 15 0.97 -16.07 -3.10
C TYR A 15 1.40 -17.25 -2.21
N ASP A 16 2.35 -18.05 -2.66
CA ASP A 16 2.79 -19.24 -1.93
C ASP A 16 3.53 -18.93 -0.62
N THR A 17 4.29 -17.84 -0.56
CA THR A 17 5.06 -17.47 0.63
C THR A 17 4.31 -16.58 1.61
N THR A 18 3.43 -15.71 1.11
CA THR A 18 2.79 -14.68 1.93
C THR A 18 1.35 -15.01 2.25
N ILE A 19 0.60 -15.59 1.32
CA ILE A 19 -0.84 -15.86 1.48
C ILE A 19 -1.13 -17.24 2.06
N ARG A 20 -0.30 -18.25 1.81
CA ARG A 20 -0.45 -19.57 2.46
C ARG A 20 -0.35 -19.53 3.98
N GLY A 21 0.40 -18.56 4.52
CA GLY A 21 0.44 -18.30 5.97
C GLY A 21 -0.79 -17.58 6.52
N CYS A 22 -1.67 -17.11 5.64
CA CYS A 22 -2.91 -16.38 5.96
C CYS A 22 -4.16 -17.17 5.56
N GLU A 23 -4.07 -18.48 5.39
CA GLU A 23 -5.29 -19.29 5.15
C GLU A 23 -6.29 -19.05 6.29
N PRO A 24 -7.56 -18.75 5.96
CA PRO A 24 -8.60 -18.58 6.97
C PRO A 24 -8.67 -19.87 7.79
N ILE A 25 -8.56 -19.77 9.09
CA ILE A 25 -8.85 -20.90 9.98
C ILE A 25 -10.30 -21.28 9.73
N GLU A 26 -10.52 -22.55 9.37
CA GLU A 26 -11.84 -23.08 9.04
C GLU A 26 -12.86 -22.67 10.10
N GLY A 27 -13.94 -21.99 9.68
CA GLY A 27 -14.97 -21.46 10.57
C GLY A 27 -14.77 -20.00 11.03
N GLN A 28 -13.67 -19.31 10.65
CA GLN A 28 -13.44 -17.91 11.02
C GLN A 28 -13.67 -16.90 9.86
N THR A 29 -14.08 -17.34 8.70
CA THR A 29 -14.51 -16.45 7.61
C THR A 29 -15.79 -15.72 8.00
N LYS A 30 -15.67 -14.50 8.48
CA LYS A 30 -16.82 -13.62 8.65
C LYS A 30 -17.21 -13.09 7.28
N ASN A 31 -18.43 -13.40 6.84
CA ASN A 31 -19.01 -12.75 5.67
C ASN A 31 -19.16 -11.26 5.97
N VAL A 32 -18.30 -10.44 5.39
CA VAL A 32 -18.44 -8.98 5.48
C VAL A 32 -19.56 -8.56 4.54
N GLN A 33 -20.53 -7.81 5.06
CA GLN A 33 -21.64 -7.31 4.26
C GLN A 33 -21.12 -6.35 3.17
N PRO A 34 -21.64 -6.43 1.91
CA PRO A 34 -21.15 -5.59 0.82
C PRO A 34 -21.12 -4.10 1.14
N TRP A 35 -22.16 -3.57 1.80
CA TRP A 35 -22.19 -2.16 2.19
C TRP A 35 -21.05 -1.72 3.11
N VAL A 36 -20.46 -2.65 3.89
CA VAL A 36 -19.28 -2.36 4.73
C VAL A 36 -18.05 -2.15 3.85
N ILE A 37 -17.89 -2.98 2.83
CA ILE A 37 -16.81 -2.84 1.85
C ILE A 37 -16.94 -1.50 1.13
N ASP A 38 -18.14 -1.15 0.66
CA ASP A 38 -18.40 0.13 -0.02
C ASP A 38 -18.02 1.31 0.87
N LYS A 39 -18.35 1.26 2.17
CA LYS A 39 -18.01 2.32 3.12
C LYS A 39 -16.51 2.41 3.39
N VAL A 40 -15.81 1.30 3.45
CA VAL A 40 -14.34 1.28 3.59
C VAL A 40 -13.69 1.88 2.35
N GLN A 41 -14.12 1.48 1.15
CA GLN A 41 -13.62 2.01 -0.11
C GLN A 41 -13.88 3.52 -0.23
N GLU A 42 -15.09 3.98 0.10
CA GLU A 42 -15.43 5.41 0.16
C GLU A 42 -14.50 6.16 1.13
N GLY A 43 -14.26 5.63 2.32
CA GLY A 43 -13.35 6.20 3.30
C GLY A 43 -11.91 6.27 2.80
N MET A 44 -11.42 5.23 2.13
CA MET A 44 -10.10 5.21 1.52
C MET A 44 -10.00 6.21 0.34
N ARG A 45 -11.07 6.38 -0.44
CA ARG A 45 -11.12 7.41 -1.48
C ARG A 45 -11.05 8.81 -0.88
N ARG A 46 -11.79 9.07 0.18
CA ARG A 46 -11.77 10.37 0.89
C ARG A 46 -10.40 10.66 1.50
N ALA A 47 -9.66 9.66 1.99
CA ALA A 47 -8.31 9.86 2.50
C ALA A 47 -7.37 10.44 1.43
N VAL A 48 -7.55 10.06 0.18
CA VAL A 48 -6.77 10.55 -0.98
C VAL A 48 -7.28 11.90 -1.50
N THR A 49 -8.58 12.16 -1.44
CA THR A 49 -9.17 13.39 -2.03
C THR A 49 -9.25 14.57 -1.06
N GLN A 50 -9.43 14.30 0.23
CA GLN A 50 -9.73 15.32 1.25
C GLN A 50 -8.99 15.08 2.57
N GLY A 51 -8.38 13.90 2.75
CA GLY A 51 -7.79 13.45 4.00
C GLY A 51 -6.26 13.51 4.01
N THR A 52 -5.68 12.59 4.76
CA THR A 52 -4.25 12.55 5.08
C THR A 52 -3.33 12.42 3.86
N LEU A 53 -3.81 11.79 2.78
CA LEU A 53 -3.06 11.62 1.53
C LEU A 53 -3.35 12.69 0.47
N ALA A 54 -4.27 13.63 0.73
CA ALA A 54 -4.71 14.58 -0.30
C ALA A 54 -3.58 15.43 -0.87
N LYS A 55 -2.65 15.88 -0.03
CA LYS A 55 -1.50 16.69 -0.47
C LYS A 55 -0.56 15.88 -1.38
N GLU A 56 -0.35 14.62 -1.04
CA GLU A 56 0.57 13.75 -1.79
C GLU A 56 -0.02 13.31 -3.13
N PHE A 57 -1.33 13.16 -3.21
CA PHE A 57 -2.03 12.66 -4.39
C PHE A 57 -2.62 13.76 -5.29
N VAL A 58 -2.45 15.04 -4.95
CA VAL A 58 -2.93 16.16 -5.79
C VAL A 58 -2.35 16.13 -7.21
N PHE A 59 -1.16 15.55 -7.37
CA PHE A 59 -0.48 15.38 -8.67
C PHE A 59 -0.65 13.97 -9.26
N ALA A 60 -1.47 13.12 -8.66
CA ALA A 60 -1.77 11.83 -9.22
C ALA A 60 -2.84 11.98 -10.30
N ASN A 61 -2.48 11.67 -11.56
CA ASN A 61 -3.41 11.73 -12.68
C ASN A 61 -4.41 10.56 -12.70
N ILE A 62 -4.38 9.72 -11.66
CA ILE A 62 -5.14 8.47 -11.61
C ILE A 62 -6.01 8.49 -10.36
N PRO A 63 -7.31 8.17 -10.49
CA PRO A 63 -8.19 8.05 -9.33
C PRO A 63 -7.73 6.88 -8.44
N ALA A 64 -7.14 7.21 -7.30
CA ALA A 64 -6.69 6.22 -6.32
C ALA A 64 -7.52 6.28 -5.03
N ALA A 65 -7.49 5.22 -4.26
CA ALA A 65 -7.95 5.18 -2.89
C ALA A 65 -6.85 4.60 -2.01
N GLY A 66 -6.74 5.06 -0.76
CA GLY A 66 -5.62 4.63 0.08
C GLY A 66 -5.83 4.90 1.56
N LYS A 67 -4.86 4.44 2.36
CA LYS A 67 -4.84 4.63 3.82
C LYS A 67 -3.39 4.75 4.29
N THR A 68 -3.16 5.71 5.16
CA THR A 68 -1.89 5.86 5.87
C THR A 68 -1.88 5.05 7.16
N GLY A 69 -0.70 4.70 7.62
CA GLY A 69 -0.46 4.12 8.92
C GLY A 69 0.83 4.68 9.55
N THR A 70 0.77 4.94 10.84
CA THR A 70 1.93 5.30 11.66
C THR A 70 1.94 4.32 12.81
N ALA A 71 2.88 3.37 12.78
CA ALA A 71 2.93 2.27 13.74
C ALA A 71 4.07 2.50 14.73
N GLU A 72 3.73 2.88 15.95
CA GLU A 72 4.70 2.99 17.04
C GLU A 72 5.30 1.64 17.38
N TYR A 73 6.61 1.62 17.72
CA TYR A 73 7.31 0.40 18.06
C TYR A 73 8.41 0.65 19.09
N CYS A 74 8.81 -0.44 19.75
CA CYS A 74 9.99 -0.47 20.62
C CYS A 74 10.63 -1.87 20.56
N ASP A 75 11.36 -2.12 19.50
CA ASP A 75 12.11 -3.35 19.32
C ASP A 75 13.51 -3.28 20.00
N LYS A 76 14.24 -4.39 19.97
CA LYS A 76 15.58 -4.47 20.55
C LYS A 76 16.55 -3.47 19.95
N TYR A 77 16.40 -3.13 18.65
CA TYR A 77 17.25 -2.16 17.98
C TYR A 77 16.94 -0.73 18.44
N ALA A 78 15.65 -0.38 18.55
CA ALA A 78 15.23 0.92 19.07
C ALA A 78 15.66 1.10 20.53
N GLN A 79 15.56 0.05 21.36
CA GLN A 79 16.06 0.06 22.74
C GLN A 79 17.58 0.31 22.79
N ALA A 80 18.37 -0.41 22.01
CA ALA A 80 19.82 -0.27 21.94
C ALA A 80 20.26 1.14 21.49
N LYS A 81 19.38 1.87 20.77
CA LYS A 81 19.61 3.25 20.31
C LYS A 81 18.93 4.29 21.20
N ASN A 82 18.41 3.91 22.37
CA ASN A 82 17.70 4.78 23.30
C ASN A 82 16.55 5.58 22.66
N ARG A 83 15.84 4.96 21.68
CA ARG A 83 14.72 5.59 20.96
C ARG A 83 13.37 5.34 21.62
N CYS A 84 13.27 4.40 22.54
CA CYS A 84 12.05 4.04 23.25
C CYS A 84 11.76 5.03 24.37
N ILE A 85 11.28 6.21 24.03
CA ILE A 85 10.99 7.28 25.00
C ILE A 85 9.48 7.29 25.25
N PRO A 86 9.00 7.05 26.48
CA PRO A 86 7.59 7.12 26.81
C PRO A 86 6.96 8.45 26.35
N GLY A 87 5.85 8.34 25.59
CA GLY A 87 5.16 9.49 25.01
C GLY A 87 5.79 10.05 23.71
N ASN A 88 6.92 9.49 23.27
CA ASN A 88 7.56 9.83 22.00
C ASN A 88 8.23 8.60 21.39
N TRP A 89 7.40 7.60 21.09
CA TRP A 89 7.85 6.35 20.51
C TRP A 89 8.29 6.54 19.05
N PRO A 90 9.36 5.83 18.60
CA PRO A 90 9.67 5.77 17.19
C PRO A 90 8.53 5.07 16.44
N SER A 91 8.31 5.44 15.19
CA SER A 91 7.24 4.88 14.40
C SER A 91 7.67 4.47 13.00
N HIS A 92 7.06 3.41 12.50
CA HIS A 92 7.15 3.00 11.12
C HIS A 92 6.14 3.76 10.27
N SER A 93 6.57 4.19 9.10
CA SER A 93 5.69 4.81 8.12
C SER A 93 5.07 3.75 7.21
N TRP A 94 3.76 3.78 7.07
CA TRP A 94 2.99 2.90 6.20
C TRP A 94 2.05 3.69 5.31
N THR A 95 1.93 3.28 4.08
CA THR A 95 0.83 3.70 3.20
C THR A 95 0.47 2.55 2.28
N VAL A 96 -0.81 2.33 2.11
CA VAL A 96 -1.38 1.45 1.09
C VAL A 96 -2.29 2.27 0.19
N ALA A 97 -2.24 2.06 -1.10
CA ALA A 97 -3.23 2.59 -2.03
C ALA A 97 -3.45 1.62 -3.19
N TYR A 98 -4.62 1.69 -3.77
CA TYR A 98 -4.98 0.98 -4.98
C TYR A 98 -5.52 1.95 -6.04
N ALA A 99 -5.40 1.56 -7.28
CA ALA A 99 -5.87 2.34 -8.42
C ALA A 99 -6.18 1.45 -9.64
N PRO A 100 -7.11 1.88 -10.54
CA PRO A 100 -8.07 2.96 -10.33
C PRO A 100 -9.06 2.68 -9.19
N TYR A 101 -9.72 3.71 -8.67
CA TYR A 101 -10.69 3.54 -7.57
C TYR A 101 -11.89 2.68 -7.96
N GLU A 102 -12.45 2.92 -9.16
CA GLU A 102 -13.68 2.26 -9.62
C GLU A 102 -13.45 0.81 -10.08
N ASP A 103 -12.29 0.53 -10.70
CA ASP A 103 -11.91 -0.81 -11.18
C ASP A 103 -10.43 -1.06 -10.85
N PRO A 104 -10.12 -1.53 -9.64
CA PRO A 104 -8.75 -1.67 -9.16
C PRO A 104 -7.92 -2.66 -9.96
N GLU A 105 -6.79 -2.19 -10.51
CA GLU A 105 -5.83 -3.01 -11.24
C GLU A 105 -4.57 -3.31 -10.45
N ILE A 106 -4.22 -2.42 -9.51
CA ILE A 106 -2.98 -2.53 -8.74
C ILE A 106 -3.19 -2.05 -7.31
N VAL A 107 -2.55 -2.75 -6.38
CA VAL A 107 -2.38 -2.32 -4.98
C VAL A 107 -0.90 -2.11 -4.73
N VAL A 108 -0.55 -0.99 -4.14
CA VAL A 108 0.83 -0.67 -3.71
C VAL A 108 0.85 -0.45 -2.21
N VAL A 109 1.80 -1.10 -1.55
CA VAL A 109 2.07 -0.90 -0.12
C VAL A 109 3.51 -0.44 0.04
N ALA A 110 3.73 0.64 0.78
CA ALA A 110 5.06 1.08 1.20
C ALA A 110 5.20 1.00 2.71
N PHE A 111 6.30 0.43 3.13
CA PHE A 111 6.76 0.37 4.52
C PHE A 111 8.14 1.02 4.63
N VAL A 112 8.29 1.95 5.57
CA VAL A 112 9.58 2.55 5.88
C VAL A 112 9.87 2.39 7.37
N TYR A 113 10.89 1.59 7.68
CA TYR A 113 11.34 1.38 9.06
C TYR A 113 11.79 2.70 9.67
N ASN A 114 11.26 3.03 10.85
CA ASN A 114 11.54 4.29 11.54
C ASN A 114 11.30 5.54 10.67
N GLY A 115 10.35 5.44 9.74
CA GLY A 115 10.05 6.49 8.78
C GLY A 115 9.16 7.61 9.33
N GLY A 116 8.57 7.42 10.50
CA GLY A 116 7.66 8.41 11.08
C GLY A 116 6.27 8.37 10.46
N GLU A 117 5.78 9.52 10.03
CA GLU A 117 4.41 9.72 9.60
C GLU A 117 4.16 9.14 8.19
N GLY A 118 3.05 8.37 8.06
CA GLY A 118 2.74 7.59 6.87
C GLY A 118 2.52 8.43 5.61
N ALA A 119 1.81 9.54 5.72
CA ALA A 119 1.45 10.36 4.56
C ALA A 119 2.68 11.01 3.93
N SER A 120 3.57 11.57 4.76
CA SER A 120 4.71 12.37 4.29
C SER A 120 5.92 11.54 3.83
N VAL A 121 6.02 10.27 4.28
CA VAL A 121 7.18 9.42 3.96
C VAL A 121 6.80 8.26 3.03
N ALA A 122 5.85 7.40 3.43
CA ALA A 122 5.42 6.28 2.60
C ALA A 122 4.44 6.71 1.48
N GLY A 123 3.66 7.77 1.68
CA GLY A 123 2.71 8.31 0.70
C GLY A 123 3.33 8.67 -0.65
N PRO A 124 4.41 9.48 -0.70
CA PRO A 124 5.10 9.81 -1.94
C PRO A 124 5.61 8.58 -2.70
N ILE A 125 6.08 7.55 -1.99
CA ILE A 125 6.58 6.31 -2.59
C ILE A 125 5.43 5.59 -3.30
N VAL A 126 4.31 5.41 -2.61
CA VAL A 126 3.12 4.75 -3.19
C VAL A 126 2.61 5.51 -4.41
N ARG A 127 2.51 6.84 -4.32
CA ARG A 127 2.09 7.69 -5.45
C ARG A 127 3.01 7.54 -6.67
N GLN A 128 4.33 7.56 -6.45
CA GLN A 128 5.30 7.42 -7.55
C GLN A 128 5.18 6.06 -8.23
N LEU A 129 5.01 4.98 -7.46
CA LEU A 129 4.86 3.64 -8.01
C LEU A 129 3.56 3.49 -8.79
N LEU A 130 2.45 4.04 -8.30
CA LEU A 130 1.18 4.05 -9.04
C LEU A 130 1.30 4.84 -10.36
N ASN A 131 1.89 6.04 -10.32
CA ASN A 131 2.10 6.83 -11.54
C ASN A 131 2.97 6.08 -12.54
N ALA A 132 4.10 5.52 -12.12
CA ALA A 132 4.99 4.76 -13.00
C ALA A 132 4.29 3.55 -13.63
N TYR A 133 3.46 2.83 -12.88
CA TYR A 133 2.71 1.69 -13.41
C TYR A 133 1.79 2.11 -14.56
N PHE A 134 1.02 3.18 -14.41
CA PHE A 134 0.08 3.63 -15.44
C PHE A 134 0.77 4.34 -16.60
N GLU A 135 1.90 5.01 -16.38
CA GLU A 135 2.73 5.56 -17.44
C GLU A 135 3.29 4.44 -18.33
N LEU A 136 3.86 3.39 -17.74
CA LEU A 136 4.37 2.22 -18.48
C LEU A 136 3.25 1.51 -19.24
N LYS A 137 2.10 1.30 -18.61
CA LYS A 137 0.93 0.70 -19.28
C LYS A 137 0.48 1.51 -20.51
N THR A 138 0.55 2.84 -20.45
CA THR A 138 0.20 3.71 -21.57
C THR A 138 1.20 3.54 -22.72
N ILE A 139 2.49 3.46 -22.40
CA ILE A 139 3.57 3.24 -23.39
C ILE A 139 3.38 1.89 -24.08
N ASP A 140 3.12 0.83 -23.33
CA ASP A 140 2.91 -0.51 -23.87
C ASP A 140 1.70 -0.57 -24.81
N ASN A 141 0.60 0.08 -24.44
CA ASN A 141 -0.59 0.15 -25.27
C ASN A 141 -0.34 0.90 -26.59
N VAL A 142 0.45 1.98 -26.56
CA VAL A 142 0.83 2.72 -27.78
C VAL A 142 1.75 1.89 -28.66
N ALA A 143 2.69 1.15 -28.08
CA ALA A 143 3.63 0.31 -28.84
C ALA A 143 2.95 -0.91 -29.50
N GLN A 144 1.79 -1.34 -29.02
CA GLN A 144 1.00 -2.46 -29.57
C GLN A 144 -0.13 -2.02 -30.52
N ALA A 145 -0.32 -0.72 -30.70
CA ALA A 145 -1.31 -0.20 -31.65
C ALA A 145 -0.84 -0.49 -33.09
N PRO A 146 -1.72 -1.04 -33.98
CA PRO A 146 -1.39 -1.46 -35.33
C PRO A 146 -1.03 -0.29 -36.26
#